data_191c5b7d08a49de674c39ab77b424a71
#
_entry.id   191c5b7d08a49de674c39ab77b424a71
#
_cell.length_a   1.000
_cell.length_b   1.000
_cell.length_c   1.000
_cell.angle_alpha   90.00
_cell.angle_beta   90.00
_cell.angle_gamma   90.00
#
_symmetry.space_group_name_H-M   'P 1'
#
loop_
_entity.id
_entity.type
_entity.pdbx_description
1 polymer ?
#
loop_
_entity_poly.entity_id
_entity_poly.type
_entity_poly.pdbx_seq_one_letter_code
_entity_poly.pdbx_strand_id
1 'polypeptide(L)'
;IDGKSSNDKAQKRSDSSTHALSHAALQRRSLAGASNAEAQKKGPGISILDVYDKLVDYFTDKRKFPNVEKIVLSGFSMGAQSVNRYLALRTDTSKDSKIFYVMSSPASFMYVDENRPNKVPKNCKDFNEYKYGLDGNMPNYYSRHKDGNSADDIRKRYLTRNQFYFVGNEDTSDADNSCGANTQGSGHVDR
;
A
#
# COMPACT_ATOMS: atom_id res chain seq x y z
N ILE A 1 -47.59 59.32 2.84
CA ILE A 1 -48.60 58.42 3.41
C ILE A 1 -48.12 57.01 3.03
N ASP A 2 -47.67 56.26 4.07
CA ASP A 2 -47.60 54.82 4.32
C ASP A 2 -46.53 54.01 3.57
N GLY A 3 -45.60 53.43 4.15
CA GLY A 3 -45.45 52.77 5.42
C GLY A 3 -45.81 51.28 5.35
N LYS A 4 -44.78 50.41 5.16
CA LYS A 4 -44.70 48.99 5.59
C LYS A 4 -43.56 48.32 4.79
N SER A 5 -42.67 47.70 5.31
CA SER A 5 -42.30 46.92 6.44
C SER A 5 -41.31 45.87 5.91
N SER A 6 -40.06 46.08 6.22
CA SER A 6 -38.96 45.13 6.04
C SER A 6 -39.04 44.07 7.14
N ASN A 7 -39.38 42.84 6.82
CA ASN A 7 -39.10 41.68 7.67
C ASN A 7 -39.47 40.38 6.96
N ASP A 8 -38.73 39.97 5.93
CA ASP A 8 -38.81 38.59 5.41
C ASP A 8 -37.55 38.17 4.62
N LYS A 9 -36.39 38.49 5.14
CA LYS A 9 -35.10 37.97 4.54
C LYS A 9 -34.13 37.39 5.54
N ALA A 10 -34.57 37.00 6.72
CA ALA A 10 -33.65 36.45 7.76
C ALA A 10 -33.85 34.97 8.08
N GLN A 11 -34.72 34.23 7.41
CA GLN A 11 -35.05 32.85 7.79
C GLN A 11 -34.65 31.77 6.78
N LYS A 12 -33.78 32.06 5.81
CA LYS A 12 -33.34 31.03 4.82
C LYS A 12 -31.83 30.85 4.69
N ARG A 13 -31.05 31.14 5.73
CA ARG A 13 -29.58 30.93 5.71
C ARG A 13 -29.03 30.02 6.82
N SER A 14 -29.84 29.32 7.60
CA SER A 14 -29.35 28.47 8.70
C SER A 14 -29.33 26.95 8.43
N ASP A 15 -29.93 26.45 7.34
CA ASP A 15 -30.07 25.00 7.15
C ASP A 15 -29.09 24.35 6.18
N SER A 16 -28.17 25.10 5.55
CA SER A 16 -27.20 24.52 4.62
C SER A 16 -25.81 24.27 5.22
N SER A 17 -25.54 24.78 6.45
CA SER A 17 -24.21 24.63 7.06
C SER A 17 -24.06 23.42 7.99
N THR A 18 -25.15 22.80 8.45
CA THR A 18 -25.11 21.66 9.38
C THR A 18 -24.95 20.32 8.68
N HIS A 19 -25.34 20.19 7.41
CA HIS A 19 -25.14 18.93 6.67
C HIS A 19 -23.73 18.74 6.09
N ALA A 20 -23.01 19.83 5.83
CA ALA A 20 -21.64 19.73 5.30
C ALA A 20 -20.59 19.32 6.35
N LEU A 21 -20.85 19.61 7.63
CA LEU A 21 -19.94 19.26 8.72
C LEU A 21 -20.02 17.79 9.14
N SER A 22 -21.13 17.10 8.86
CA SER A 22 -21.29 15.69 9.21
C SER A 22 -20.52 14.74 8.24
N HIS A 23 -20.44 15.09 6.96
CA HIS A 23 -19.69 14.29 5.98
C HIS A 23 -18.17 14.40 6.16
N ALA A 24 -17.65 15.59 6.47
CA ALA A 24 -16.23 15.79 6.73
C ALA A 24 -15.77 15.13 8.05
N ALA A 25 -16.65 15.08 9.05
CA ALA A 25 -16.36 14.42 10.33
C ALA A 25 -16.38 12.88 10.23
N LEU A 26 -17.25 12.34 9.40
CA LEU A 26 -17.30 10.89 9.11
C LEU A 26 -16.10 10.43 8.28
N GLN A 27 -15.67 11.23 7.31
CA GLN A 27 -14.50 10.94 6.49
C GLN A 27 -13.20 11.01 7.30
N ARG A 28 -13.08 11.96 8.26
CA ARG A 28 -11.92 12.03 9.18
C ARG A 28 -11.85 10.87 10.18
N ARG A 29 -12.99 10.30 10.60
CA ARG A 29 -13.01 9.12 11.46
C ARG A 29 -12.59 7.84 10.70
N SER A 30 -12.90 7.74 9.42
CA SER A 30 -12.49 6.61 8.58
C SER A 30 -10.99 6.59 8.28
N LEU A 31 -10.33 7.76 8.20
CA LEU A 31 -8.90 7.87 7.92
C LEU A 31 -8.02 7.82 9.20
N ALA A 32 -8.56 8.21 10.35
CA ALA A 32 -7.83 8.13 11.63
C ALA A 32 -7.75 6.71 12.20
N GLY A 33 -8.55 5.77 11.72
CA GLY A 33 -8.52 4.37 12.15
C GLY A 33 -7.42 3.51 11.53
N ALA A 34 -6.67 4.05 10.55
CA ALA A 34 -5.65 3.28 9.84
C ALA A 34 -4.21 3.49 10.36
N SER A 35 -4.01 4.34 11.36
CA SER A 35 -2.67 4.69 11.88
C SER A 35 -2.30 4.03 13.20
N ASN A 36 -3.14 3.22 13.78
CA ASN A 36 -2.75 2.39 14.91
C ASN A 36 -2.16 1.09 14.36
N ALA A 37 -0.84 1.03 14.27
CA ALA A 37 -0.10 -0.21 14.34
C ALA A 37 -0.38 -0.84 15.73
N GLU A 38 -1.55 -1.40 15.91
CA GLU A 38 -1.74 -2.40 16.95
C GLU A 38 -0.73 -3.49 16.62
N ALA A 39 0.23 -3.66 17.51
CA ALA A 39 1.11 -4.81 17.53
C ALA A 39 0.21 -6.03 17.38
N GLN A 40 0.14 -6.58 16.18
CA GLN A 40 -0.69 -7.75 15.89
C GLN A 40 -0.21 -8.84 16.85
N LYS A 41 -1.02 -9.15 17.85
CA LYS A 41 -0.83 -10.33 18.69
C LYS A 41 -0.57 -11.49 17.75
N LYS A 42 0.59 -12.12 17.90
CA LYS A 42 1.04 -13.30 17.13
C LYS A 42 0.01 -14.43 17.30
N GLY A 43 -1.04 -14.39 16.50
CA GLY A 43 -1.95 -15.50 16.31
C GLY A 43 -1.62 -16.20 14.98
N PRO A 44 -2.04 -17.46 14.77
CA PRO A 44 -1.82 -18.17 13.52
C PRO A 44 -2.73 -17.63 12.39
N GLY A 45 -2.71 -16.31 12.18
CA GLY A 45 -3.54 -15.65 11.17
C GLY A 45 -3.02 -15.87 9.76
N ILE A 46 -3.94 -16.07 8.82
CA ILE A 46 -3.68 -16.07 7.38
C ILE A 46 -3.42 -14.61 6.97
N SER A 47 -2.29 -14.34 6.32
CA SER A 47 -2.03 -13.03 5.74
C SER A 47 -2.60 -12.93 4.32
N ILE A 48 -2.77 -11.71 3.80
CA ILE A 48 -3.13 -11.51 2.38
C ILE A 48 -2.09 -12.12 1.43
N LEU A 49 -0.84 -12.20 1.85
CA LEU A 49 0.23 -12.80 1.05
C LEU A 49 0.06 -14.32 0.92
N ASP A 50 -0.44 -15.00 1.97
CA ASP A 50 -0.82 -16.41 1.89
C ASP A 50 -1.97 -16.63 0.90
N VAL A 51 -2.91 -15.69 0.85
CA VAL A 51 -4.01 -15.75 -0.12
C VAL A 51 -3.48 -15.63 -1.55
N TYR A 52 -2.52 -14.75 -1.78
CA TYR A 52 -1.88 -14.63 -3.10
C TYR A 52 -1.15 -15.91 -3.50
N ASP A 53 -0.44 -16.59 -2.59
CA ASP A 53 0.16 -17.90 -2.87
C ASP A 53 -0.90 -18.91 -3.33
N LYS A 54 -2.02 -18.99 -2.63
CA LYS A 54 -3.12 -19.90 -2.98
C LYS A 54 -3.76 -19.56 -4.31
N LEU A 55 -3.91 -18.29 -4.65
CA LEU A 55 -4.43 -17.87 -5.95
C LEU A 55 -3.45 -18.20 -7.08
N VAL A 56 -2.16 -17.95 -6.88
CA VAL A 56 -1.13 -18.33 -7.85
C VAL A 56 -1.13 -19.84 -8.07
N ASP A 57 -1.16 -20.64 -7.00
CA ASP A 57 -1.22 -22.09 -7.08
C ASP A 57 -2.47 -22.58 -7.82
N TYR A 58 -3.61 -21.99 -7.50
CA TYR A 58 -4.89 -22.36 -8.10
C TYR A 58 -4.91 -22.11 -9.60
N PHE A 59 -4.52 -20.92 -10.05
CA PHE A 59 -4.56 -20.56 -11.47
C PHE A 59 -3.41 -21.16 -12.28
N THR A 60 -2.32 -21.60 -11.66
CA THR A 60 -1.23 -22.32 -12.35
C THR A 60 -1.46 -23.83 -12.42
N ASP A 61 -2.49 -24.37 -11.78
CA ASP A 61 -2.81 -25.80 -11.85
C ASP A 61 -3.30 -26.15 -13.26
N LYS A 62 -2.45 -26.80 -14.04
CA LYS A 62 -2.72 -27.18 -15.43
C LYS A 62 -3.87 -28.19 -15.59
N ARG A 63 -4.24 -28.89 -14.52
CA ARG A 63 -5.41 -29.80 -14.54
C ARG A 63 -6.72 -29.02 -14.55
N LYS A 64 -6.72 -27.82 -13.94
CA LYS A 64 -7.88 -26.92 -13.89
C LYS A 64 -7.88 -25.92 -15.02
N PHE A 65 -6.71 -25.40 -15.33
CA PHE A 65 -6.51 -24.30 -16.29
C PHE A 65 -5.40 -24.67 -17.29
N PRO A 66 -5.62 -25.60 -18.23
CA PRO A 66 -4.59 -26.10 -19.13
C PRO A 66 -3.98 -25.00 -20.02
N ASN A 67 -4.75 -23.99 -20.37
CA ASN A 67 -4.38 -22.92 -21.30
C ASN A 67 -3.85 -21.64 -20.61
N VAL A 68 -3.82 -21.58 -19.27
CA VAL A 68 -3.24 -20.42 -18.58
C VAL A 68 -1.73 -20.49 -18.65
N GLU A 69 -1.12 -19.58 -19.37
CA GLU A 69 0.33 -19.49 -19.51
C GLU A 69 0.93 -18.43 -18.59
N LYS A 70 0.18 -17.34 -18.35
CA LYS A 70 0.64 -16.19 -17.58
C LYS A 70 -0.42 -15.78 -16.55
N ILE A 71 0.04 -15.25 -15.42
CA ILE A 71 -0.77 -14.64 -14.39
C ILE A 71 -0.32 -13.20 -14.22
N VAL A 72 -1.28 -12.28 -14.24
CA VAL A 72 -1.04 -10.89 -13.89
C VAL A 72 -1.63 -10.65 -12.49
N LEU A 73 -0.79 -10.34 -11.53
CA LEU A 73 -1.19 -9.89 -10.20
C LEU A 73 -1.11 -8.36 -10.17
N SER A 74 -2.26 -7.72 -10.26
CA SER A 74 -2.37 -6.27 -10.36
C SER A 74 -2.98 -5.67 -9.10
N GLY A 75 -2.49 -4.50 -8.70
CA GLY A 75 -3.03 -3.71 -7.60
C GLY A 75 -2.97 -2.21 -7.88
N PHE A 76 -3.91 -1.48 -7.28
CA PHE A 76 -3.94 -0.03 -7.30
C PHE A 76 -3.90 0.52 -5.87
N SER A 77 -3.17 1.62 -5.63
CA SER A 77 -3.06 2.28 -4.34
C SER A 77 -2.63 1.29 -3.22
N MET A 78 -3.45 1.04 -2.22
CA MET A 78 -3.18 0.06 -1.16
C MET A 78 -3.02 -1.38 -1.70
N GLY A 79 -3.77 -1.74 -2.75
CA GLY A 79 -3.59 -3.02 -3.45
C GLY A 79 -2.22 -3.13 -4.12
N ALA A 80 -1.72 -2.05 -4.71
CA ALA A 80 -0.37 -2.00 -5.29
C ALA A 80 0.71 -2.15 -4.21
N GLN A 81 0.54 -1.54 -3.05
CA GLN A 81 1.42 -1.75 -1.90
C GLN A 81 1.47 -3.23 -1.48
N SER A 82 0.31 -3.89 -1.44
CA SER A 82 0.22 -5.31 -1.09
C SER A 82 0.93 -6.20 -2.12
N VAL A 83 0.74 -5.93 -3.42
CA VAL A 83 1.42 -6.65 -4.51
C VAL A 83 2.93 -6.44 -4.44
N ASN A 84 3.40 -5.22 -4.16
CA ASN A 84 4.83 -4.93 -4.02
C ASN A 84 5.49 -5.72 -2.86
N ARG A 85 4.82 -5.82 -1.70
CA ARG A 85 5.31 -6.63 -0.57
C ARG A 85 5.30 -8.12 -0.90
N TYR A 86 4.29 -8.60 -1.60
CA TYR A 86 4.24 -9.98 -2.04
C TYR A 86 5.34 -10.29 -3.06
N LEU A 87 5.54 -9.42 -4.04
CA LEU A 87 6.65 -9.49 -4.99
C LEU A 87 8.02 -9.67 -4.28
N ALA A 88 8.25 -8.90 -3.20
CA ALA A 88 9.50 -8.98 -2.46
C ALA A 88 9.61 -10.26 -1.60
N LEU A 89 8.56 -10.60 -0.87
CA LEU A 89 8.61 -11.60 0.20
C LEU A 89 8.29 -13.03 -0.23
N ARG A 90 7.66 -13.25 -1.39
CA ARG A 90 7.36 -14.59 -1.88
C ARG A 90 8.64 -15.38 -2.13
N THR A 91 8.76 -16.57 -1.54
CA THR A 91 9.97 -17.42 -1.65
C THR A 91 9.94 -18.39 -2.81
N ASP A 92 8.76 -18.93 -3.18
CA ASP A 92 8.64 -19.84 -4.31
C ASP A 92 8.94 -19.15 -5.64
N THR A 93 10.02 -19.57 -6.30
CA THR A 93 10.46 -19.04 -7.60
C THR A 93 10.04 -19.92 -8.78
N SER A 94 9.48 -21.08 -8.53
CA SER A 94 9.15 -22.07 -9.57
C SER A 94 8.18 -21.57 -10.65
N LYS A 95 7.44 -20.50 -10.35
CA LYS A 95 6.43 -19.91 -11.21
C LYS A 95 6.75 -18.48 -11.63
N ASP A 96 7.91 -17.94 -11.23
CA ASP A 96 8.24 -16.52 -11.43
C ASP A 96 8.23 -16.11 -12.91
N SER A 97 8.62 -16.99 -13.83
CA SER A 97 8.56 -16.73 -15.28
C SER A 97 7.13 -16.55 -15.82
N LYS A 98 6.11 -16.98 -15.07
CA LYS A 98 4.70 -16.90 -15.46
C LYS A 98 3.95 -15.78 -14.76
N ILE A 99 4.52 -15.18 -13.72
CA ILE A 99 3.86 -14.16 -12.91
C ILE A 99 4.36 -12.78 -13.33
N PHE A 100 3.41 -11.87 -13.55
CA PHE A 100 3.63 -10.47 -13.84
C PHE A 100 3.01 -9.64 -12.72
N TYR A 101 3.81 -8.85 -12.03
CA TYR A 101 3.39 -7.99 -10.93
C TYR A 101 3.19 -6.59 -11.47
N VAL A 102 1.98 -6.05 -11.31
CA VAL A 102 1.59 -4.74 -11.81
C VAL A 102 1.15 -3.86 -10.64
N MET A 103 1.92 -2.84 -10.35
CA MET A 103 1.69 -1.90 -9.27
C MET A 103 1.33 -0.52 -9.83
N SER A 104 0.12 -0.04 -9.53
CA SER A 104 -0.33 1.28 -9.97
C SER A 104 -0.53 2.21 -8.76
N SER A 105 0.18 3.35 -8.77
CA SER A 105 0.13 4.41 -7.75
C SER A 105 0.15 3.90 -6.29
N PRO A 106 1.13 3.08 -5.89
CA PRO A 106 1.26 2.68 -4.50
C PRO A 106 1.70 3.86 -3.64
N ALA A 107 1.04 4.10 -2.52
CA ALA A 107 1.41 5.20 -1.61
C ALA A 107 2.79 5.01 -0.95
N SER A 108 3.33 3.81 -0.96
CA SER A 108 4.70 3.50 -0.52
C SER A 108 5.19 2.20 -1.12
N PHE A 109 6.49 2.10 -1.29
CA PHE A 109 7.18 0.87 -1.73
C PHE A 109 7.89 0.21 -0.55
N MET A 110 8.15 -1.08 -0.68
CA MET A 110 9.09 -1.82 0.13
C MET A 110 10.42 -1.84 -0.61
N TYR A 111 11.42 -1.17 -0.08
CA TYR A 111 12.77 -1.15 -0.63
C TYR A 111 13.51 -2.41 -0.18
N VAL A 112 14.35 -2.92 -1.06
CA VAL A 112 15.15 -4.12 -0.80
C VAL A 112 16.59 -3.80 -0.38
N ASP A 113 16.88 -2.50 -0.22
CA ASP A 113 18.13 -1.96 0.32
C ASP A 113 17.85 -0.65 1.08
N GLU A 114 18.90 0.00 1.56
CA GLU A 114 18.82 1.24 2.34
C GLU A 114 18.83 2.52 1.48
N ASN A 115 18.97 2.39 0.17
CA ASN A 115 18.95 3.56 -0.72
C ASN A 115 17.54 4.15 -0.78
N ARG A 116 17.47 5.47 -0.76
CA ARG A 116 16.21 6.22 -0.86
C ARG A 116 16.38 7.42 -1.78
N PRO A 117 15.32 7.82 -2.52
CA PRO A 117 15.32 9.02 -3.35
C PRO A 117 15.67 10.28 -2.54
N ASN A 118 15.07 10.42 -1.37
CA ASN A 118 15.32 11.55 -0.48
C ASN A 118 16.35 11.20 0.59
N LYS A 119 17.07 12.25 1.05
CA LYS A 119 17.98 12.10 2.18
C LYS A 119 17.22 11.67 3.42
N VAL A 120 17.67 10.60 4.04
CA VAL A 120 17.13 10.13 5.32
C VAL A 120 17.47 11.11 6.44
N PRO A 121 16.47 11.72 7.11
CA PRO A 121 16.72 12.59 8.26
C PRO A 121 17.38 11.85 9.42
N LYS A 122 18.23 12.50 10.20
CA LYS A 122 18.95 11.87 11.33
C LYS A 122 18.04 11.28 12.42
N ASN A 123 16.83 11.82 12.56
CA ASN A 123 15.81 11.35 13.51
C ASN A 123 14.90 10.27 12.95
N CYS A 124 15.07 9.89 11.68
CA CYS A 124 14.29 8.88 10.97
C CYS A 124 14.98 7.52 11.05
N LYS A 125 14.96 6.86 12.20
CA LYS A 125 15.66 5.58 12.41
C LYS A 125 14.90 4.38 11.85
N ASP A 126 13.59 4.51 11.67
CA ASP A 126 12.65 3.49 11.23
C ASP A 126 12.37 3.52 9.72
N PHE A 127 13.14 4.30 8.95
CA PHE A 127 12.92 4.44 7.50
C PHE A 127 13.01 3.13 6.72
N ASN A 128 13.80 2.17 7.22
CA ASN A 128 13.99 0.86 6.59
C ASN A 128 13.21 -0.28 7.28
N GLU A 129 12.39 0.05 8.28
CA GLU A 129 11.52 -0.96 8.89
C GLU A 129 10.38 -1.38 7.95
N TYR A 130 9.91 -2.60 8.08
CA TYR A 130 8.69 -3.03 7.42
C TYR A 130 7.53 -2.10 7.84
N LYS A 131 6.81 -1.57 6.93
CA LYS A 131 6.47 -1.85 5.50
C LYS A 131 7.34 -1.14 4.43
N TYR A 132 8.34 -0.37 4.82
CA TYR A 132 9.14 0.48 3.90
C TYR A 132 10.46 -0.16 3.48
N GLY A 133 10.94 -1.13 4.23
CA GLY A 133 12.17 -1.86 3.99
C GLY A 133 12.16 -3.25 4.61
N LEU A 134 13.34 -3.79 4.88
CA LEU A 134 13.54 -5.17 5.32
C LEU A 134 13.83 -5.31 6.82
N ASP A 135 13.85 -4.23 7.58
CA ASP A 135 14.17 -4.24 9.00
C ASP A 135 12.92 -4.35 9.89
N GLY A 136 13.14 -4.48 11.20
CA GLY A 136 12.11 -4.42 12.22
C GLY A 136 11.18 -5.64 12.22
N ASN A 137 9.93 -5.40 12.57
CA ASN A 137 8.93 -6.44 12.74
C ASN A 137 8.33 -6.87 11.41
N MET A 138 8.95 -7.83 10.76
CA MET A 138 8.45 -8.40 9.52
C MET A 138 7.11 -9.14 9.73
N PRO A 139 6.25 -9.22 8.69
CA PRO A 139 4.95 -9.87 8.79
C PRO A 139 5.07 -11.38 9.06
N ASN A 140 4.02 -11.98 9.63
CA ASN A 140 3.98 -13.41 9.91
C ASN A 140 4.25 -14.29 8.67
N TYR A 141 3.88 -13.81 7.49
CA TYR A 141 4.21 -14.47 6.22
C TYR A 141 5.73 -14.67 6.09
N TYR A 142 6.53 -13.61 6.29
CA TYR A 142 7.99 -13.67 6.27
C TYR A 142 8.52 -14.68 7.30
N SER A 143 7.99 -14.65 8.52
CA SER A 143 8.46 -15.51 9.61
C SER A 143 8.23 -17.01 9.33
N ARG A 144 7.19 -17.35 8.57
CA ARG A 144 6.91 -18.74 8.16
C ARG A 144 7.77 -19.21 6.99
N HIS A 145 8.37 -18.30 6.24
CA HIS A 145 9.18 -18.56 5.06
C HIS A 145 10.62 -18.06 5.25
N LYS A 146 11.18 -18.24 6.46
CA LYS A 146 12.53 -17.72 6.79
C LYS A 146 13.62 -18.27 5.89
N ASP A 147 13.52 -19.55 5.55
CA ASP A 147 14.50 -20.18 4.67
C ASP A 147 14.40 -19.59 3.27
N GLY A 148 15.51 -19.04 2.77
CA GLY A 148 15.55 -18.32 1.51
C GLY A 148 14.95 -16.89 1.55
N ASN A 149 14.87 -16.26 2.73
CA ASN A 149 14.42 -14.89 2.90
C ASN A 149 15.45 -14.00 3.62
N SER A 150 16.73 -14.25 3.46
CA SER A 150 17.74 -13.25 3.80
C SER A 150 17.56 -12.00 2.92
N ALA A 151 18.08 -10.86 3.35
CA ALA A 151 18.01 -9.62 2.56
C ALA A 151 18.59 -9.81 1.13
N ASP A 152 19.66 -10.59 1.00
CA ASP A 152 20.27 -10.89 -0.29
C ASP A 152 19.38 -11.80 -1.16
N ASP A 153 18.71 -12.79 -0.57
CA ASP A 153 17.77 -13.65 -1.29
C ASP A 153 16.58 -12.86 -1.79
N ILE A 154 16.02 -11.98 -0.96
CA ILE A 154 14.92 -11.08 -1.33
C ILE A 154 15.37 -10.18 -2.49
N ARG A 155 16.54 -9.56 -2.39
CA ARG A 155 17.06 -8.67 -3.44
C ARG A 155 17.24 -9.40 -4.77
N LYS A 156 17.84 -10.59 -4.77
CA LYS A 156 18.02 -11.40 -5.97
C LYS A 156 16.69 -11.72 -6.65
N ARG A 157 15.71 -12.21 -5.89
CA ARG A 157 14.37 -12.53 -6.43
C ARG A 157 13.64 -11.29 -6.94
N TYR A 158 13.68 -10.21 -6.17
CA TYR A 158 13.03 -8.96 -6.53
C TYR A 158 13.51 -8.44 -7.89
N LEU A 159 14.82 -8.43 -8.12
CA LEU A 159 15.42 -7.92 -9.36
C LEU A 159 15.17 -8.80 -10.59
N THR A 160 14.84 -10.06 -10.42
CA THR A 160 14.63 -11.01 -11.54
C THR A 160 13.15 -11.20 -11.90
N ARG A 161 12.22 -10.73 -11.08
CA ARG A 161 10.78 -10.88 -11.29
C ARG A 161 10.23 -9.90 -12.33
N ASN A 162 9.19 -10.33 -13.05
CA ASN A 162 8.51 -9.47 -14.02
C ASN A 162 7.66 -8.45 -13.27
N GLN A 163 8.11 -7.22 -13.17
CA GLN A 163 7.46 -6.16 -12.41
C GLN A 163 7.26 -4.90 -13.25
N PHE A 164 6.09 -4.28 -13.09
CA PHE A 164 5.69 -3.08 -13.80
C PHE A 164 5.09 -2.07 -12.83
N TYR A 165 5.55 -0.84 -12.94
CA TYR A 165 5.10 0.27 -12.11
C TYR A 165 4.43 1.32 -12.96
N PHE A 166 3.27 1.76 -12.54
CA PHE A 166 2.51 2.83 -13.19
C PHE A 166 2.19 3.90 -12.16
N VAL A 167 2.50 5.13 -12.47
CA VAL A 167 2.23 6.29 -11.61
C VAL A 167 1.66 7.39 -12.47
N GLY A 168 0.64 8.11 -11.96
CA GLY A 168 0.11 9.29 -12.63
C GLY A 168 1.14 10.42 -12.61
N ASN A 169 1.37 11.07 -13.73
CA ASN A 169 2.35 12.16 -13.86
C ASN A 169 2.03 13.41 -12.99
N GLU A 170 0.79 13.50 -12.51
CA GLU A 170 0.35 14.59 -11.62
C GLU A 170 0.13 14.11 -10.17
N ASP A 171 0.50 12.87 -9.86
CA ASP A 171 0.34 12.30 -8.53
C ASP A 171 1.53 12.69 -7.63
N THR A 172 1.55 13.95 -7.25
CA THR A 172 2.63 14.60 -6.48
C THR A 172 2.30 14.80 -5.01
N SER A 173 1.10 14.41 -4.54
CA SER A 173 0.68 14.62 -3.17
C SER A 173 1.11 13.49 -2.24
N ASP A 174 1.57 13.84 -1.04
CA ASP A 174 1.90 12.87 0.01
C ASP A 174 0.66 12.41 0.77
N ALA A 175 0.33 11.14 0.64
CA ALA A 175 -0.75 10.52 1.38
C ALA A 175 -0.32 9.94 2.74
N ASP A 176 0.98 9.73 2.93
CA ASP A 176 1.58 9.15 4.14
C ASP A 176 2.74 10.05 4.59
N ASN A 177 2.58 10.70 5.74
CA ASN A 177 3.57 11.61 6.32
C ASN A 177 4.54 10.90 7.28
N SER A 178 4.58 9.57 7.28
CA SER A 178 5.56 8.84 8.07
C SER A 178 6.98 9.08 7.56
N CYS A 179 7.93 8.96 8.45
CA CYS A 179 9.34 9.09 8.12
C CYS A 179 9.75 8.15 6.98
N GLY A 180 9.33 6.88 7.03
CA GLY A 180 9.65 5.90 5.99
C GLY A 180 9.05 6.23 4.62
N ALA A 181 7.85 6.83 4.59
CA ALA A 181 7.24 7.26 3.33
C ALA A 181 7.95 8.51 2.76
N ASN A 182 8.24 9.50 3.60
CA ASN A 182 8.87 10.75 3.16
C ASN A 182 10.28 10.56 2.57
N THR A 183 11.00 9.51 2.98
CA THR A 183 12.31 9.19 2.40
C THR A 183 12.20 8.63 0.98
N GLN A 184 11.03 8.20 0.55
CA GLN A 184 10.77 7.63 -0.77
C GLN A 184 10.47 8.68 -1.85
N GLY A 185 10.47 9.97 -1.51
CA GLY A 185 10.19 11.07 -2.43
C GLY A 185 8.86 11.76 -2.14
N SER A 186 8.62 12.86 -2.83
CA SER A 186 7.40 13.66 -2.71
C SER A 186 6.35 13.12 -3.66
N GLY A 187 5.25 12.63 -3.11
CA GLY A 187 4.19 12.03 -3.89
C GLY A 187 4.59 10.71 -4.57
N HIS A 188 3.67 10.15 -5.34
CA HIS A 188 3.89 8.86 -6.01
C HIS A 188 4.86 8.96 -7.20
N VAL A 189 4.99 10.13 -7.81
CA VAL A 189 5.84 10.35 -9.00
C VAL A 189 7.32 10.15 -8.68
N ASP A 190 7.75 10.56 -7.48
CA ASP A 190 9.16 10.50 -7.08
C ASP A 190 9.55 9.15 -6.44
N ARG A 191 8.57 8.29 -6.15
CA ARG A 191 8.74 6.99 -5.50
C ARG A 191 8.92 5.87 -6.49
#